data_d586a7217c93b12d759faa5bed17355e
#
_entry.id   d586a7217c93b12d759faa5bed17355e
#
_cell.length_a   1.000
_cell.length_b   1.000
_cell.length_c   1.000
_cell.angle_alpha   90.00
_cell.angle_beta   90.00
_cell.angle_gamma   90.00
#
_symmetry.space_group_name_H-M   'P 1'
#
loop_
_entity.id
_entity.type
_entity.pdbx_description
1 polymer ?
#
loop_
_entity_poly.entity_id
_entity_poly.type
_entity_poly.pdbx_seq_one_letter_code
_entity_poly.pdbx_strand_id
1 'polypeptide(L)'
;MRFRRKAAGAIWALCFIVCSPALAATGDEPFKSDIEGFLNKLNVTTQGVLSWEGADSFDMRHDGEAAIAIISNARLSIHEAQTSQLVFDHVEIRRTPLAGSPDAAKFDIAFPTESTLTLADGTKTNLRLKDATASLVQEEAASRFRETLLSFAGARLEHPSTGDWINFGPLSFSSKLVSAADGSWSTPIDFDLKQVEFFLTEGPAGGAIDRIAYTAISSGPDVAALNRLRDRMDELRQQGEQAPAARADALLELLSTMPALFSLVKGEATIENVAVRTPSGEPLVSLAKASIGGAITGLSGDTAAWRITLRQDGLKLANSILDPSKVPGDVRLDFGLENVATVPLRTILEAIAKARKDANGADAQQATGRMIGAAAMLSPVFRIYELTLKTKDVGIAGTAEAKGSPLSPKGYTAEAEVAVRGFEALSGLLGDTPFGEYLAVLKVLGASAAGSDTIFHLASTPQKWVTVNGNDISGWFGGSNAEPGQPRPLRPAQPPLQGDDVRTVQRALNAAKISAPQTGTYDGATAAAVAQFQKQSGLNVDGVVDGATRDKLGMKPAPQPVPAPEVIKPPRR
;
A
#
# COMPACT_ATOMS: atom_id res chain seq x y z
N MET A 1 12.77 -4.05 21.31
CA MET A 1 12.15 -4.43 20.03
C MET A 1 11.73 -5.91 19.93
N ARG A 2 12.49 -6.86 20.46
CA ARG A 2 12.21 -8.31 20.34
C ARG A 2 10.92 -8.76 21.05
N PHE A 3 10.65 -8.25 22.25
CA PHE A 3 9.44 -8.62 23.01
C PHE A 3 8.14 -8.16 22.32
N ARG A 4 8.11 -6.97 21.68
CA ARG A 4 6.93 -6.42 20.98
C ARG A 4 6.46 -7.30 19.82
N ARG A 5 7.39 -7.83 19.01
CA ARG A 5 7.04 -8.70 17.88
C ARG A 5 6.47 -10.03 18.37
N LYS A 6 7.04 -10.57 19.46
CA LYS A 6 6.63 -11.85 20.03
C LYS A 6 5.25 -11.82 20.71
N ALA A 7 4.93 -10.72 21.40
CA ALA A 7 3.59 -10.53 21.98
C ALA A 7 2.50 -10.41 20.89
N ALA A 8 2.80 -9.70 19.80
CA ALA A 8 1.92 -9.65 18.64
C ALA A 8 1.75 -11.04 18.01
N GLY A 9 2.85 -11.80 17.83
CA GLY A 9 2.84 -13.14 17.27
C GLY A 9 1.95 -14.11 18.05
N ALA A 10 1.98 -14.09 19.39
CA ALA A 10 1.13 -14.95 20.22
C ALA A 10 -0.37 -14.67 20.03
N ILE A 11 -0.77 -13.42 19.84
CA ILE A 11 -2.17 -13.04 19.60
C ILE A 11 -2.58 -13.33 18.16
N TRP A 12 -1.70 -13.08 17.19
CA TRP A 12 -1.90 -13.51 15.82
C TRP A 12 -2.05 -15.03 15.73
N ALA A 13 -1.29 -15.80 16.56
CA ALA A 13 -1.42 -17.25 16.66
C ALA A 13 -2.84 -17.68 17.03
N LEU A 14 -3.46 -17.02 18.00
CA LEU A 14 -4.84 -17.29 18.40
C LEU A 14 -5.83 -17.01 17.24
N CYS A 15 -5.65 -15.91 16.51
CA CYS A 15 -6.48 -15.58 15.36
C CYS A 15 -6.32 -16.60 14.22
N PHE A 16 -5.10 -17.08 13.96
CA PHE A 16 -4.82 -18.07 12.90
C PHE A 16 -5.33 -19.49 13.24
N ILE A 17 -5.29 -19.91 14.49
CA ILE A 17 -5.83 -21.23 14.91
C ILE A 17 -7.31 -21.32 14.53
N VAL A 18 -8.03 -20.21 14.57
CA VAL A 18 -9.47 -20.14 14.33
C VAL A 18 -9.82 -20.01 12.83
N CYS A 19 -8.90 -19.56 11.99
CA CYS A 19 -9.19 -19.26 10.57
C CYS A 19 -8.88 -20.42 9.60
N SER A 20 -8.54 -21.61 10.07
CA SER A 20 -8.05 -22.71 9.22
C SER A 20 -9.10 -23.81 8.96
N PRO A 21 -9.14 -24.43 7.76
CA PRO A 21 -10.18 -25.37 7.38
C PRO A 21 -9.92 -26.81 7.86
N ALA A 22 -11.00 -27.55 8.01
CA ALA A 22 -11.17 -29.00 8.07
C ALA A 22 -11.23 -29.67 9.46
N LEU A 23 -12.46 -29.84 9.97
CA LEU A 23 -12.82 -30.81 11.01
C LEU A 23 -14.11 -31.52 10.54
N ALA A 24 -14.03 -32.68 9.87
CA ALA A 24 -15.15 -33.21 9.07
C ALA A 24 -15.70 -34.57 9.48
N ALA A 25 -15.38 -35.16 10.64
CA ALA A 25 -15.73 -36.54 10.90
C ALA A 25 -16.82 -36.79 11.94
N THR A 26 -17.60 -37.86 11.72
CA THR A 26 -18.59 -38.40 12.65
C THR A 26 -17.99 -39.54 13.45
N GLY A 27 -18.02 -39.43 14.78
CA GLY A 27 -17.45 -40.40 15.71
C GLY A 27 -16.19 -39.93 16.44
N ASP A 28 -15.82 -40.57 17.57
CA ASP A 28 -14.73 -40.09 18.43
C ASP A 28 -13.35 -40.21 17.79
N GLU A 29 -13.00 -41.37 17.26
CA GLU A 29 -11.71 -41.58 16.61
C GLU A 29 -11.53 -40.74 15.33
N PRO A 30 -12.52 -40.68 14.43
CA PRO A 30 -12.48 -39.73 13.31
C PRO A 30 -12.38 -38.28 13.75
N PHE A 31 -13.15 -37.84 14.76
CA PHE A 31 -13.11 -36.44 15.24
C PHE A 31 -11.74 -36.09 15.84
N LYS A 32 -11.15 -37.00 16.64
CA LYS A 32 -9.77 -36.84 17.13
C LYS A 32 -8.77 -36.76 15.98
N SER A 33 -8.86 -37.68 15.02
CA SER A 33 -7.99 -37.71 13.83
C SER A 33 -8.11 -36.42 13.01
N ASP A 34 -9.31 -35.82 12.89
CA ASP A 34 -9.52 -34.59 12.20
C ASP A 34 -8.90 -33.37 12.92
N ILE A 35 -9.05 -33.31 14.27
CA ILE A 35 -8.39 -32.29 15.09
C ILE A 35 -6.87 -32.40 14.92
N GLU A 36 -6.30 -33.58 15.04
CA GLU A 36 -4.87 -33.80 14.87
C GLU A 36 -4.42 -33.48 13.45
N GLY A 37 -5.18 -33.88 12.44
CA GLY A 37 -4.92 -33.57 11.04
C GLY A 37 -4.97 -32.05 10.76
N PHE A 38 -5.89 -31.33 11.40
CA PHE A 38 -5.97 -29.86 11.35
C PHE A 38 -4.75 -29.22 12.02
N LEU A 39 -4.42 -29.63 13.26
CA LEU A 39 -3.30 -29.07 14.02
C LEU A 39 -1.97 -29.31 13.29
N ASN A 40 -1.77 -30.47 12.68
CA ASN A 40 -0.59 -30.79 11.87
C ASN A 40 -0.48 -29.93 10.59
N LYS A 41 -1.59 -29.40 10.07
CA LYS A 41 -1.62 -28.50 8.92
C LYS A 41 -1.42 -27.02 9.27
N LEU A 42 -1.34 -26.65 10.56
CA LEU A 42 -1.17 -25.26 10.99
C LEU A 42 0.04 -24.59 10.35
N ASN A 43 1.15 -25.29 10.21
CA ASN A 43 2.35 -24.74 9.57
C ASN A 43 2.08 -24.29 8.13
N VAL A 44 1.43 -25.12 7.33
CA VAL A 44 1.06 -24.80 5.94
C VAL A 44 0.02 -23.68 5.89
N THR A 45 -0.98 -23.76 6.75
CA THR A 45 -2.09 -22.79 6.81
C THR A 45 -1.61 -21.39 7.23
N THR A 46 -0.67 -21.32 8.17
CA THR A 46 -0.11 -20.06 8.69
C THR A 46 1.15 -19.62 7.93
N GLN A 47 1.46 -20.22 6.79
CA GLN A 47 2.66 -19.91 5.99
C GLN A 47 3.96 -20.04 6.81
N GLY A 48 4.05 -21.04 7.65
CA GLY A 48 5.23 -21.30 8.47
C GLY A 48 5.31 -20.49 9.77
N VAL A 49 4.30 -19.69 10.10
CA VAL A 49 4.29 -18.90 11.35
C VAL A 49 4.02 -19.77 12.57
N LEU A 50 3.13 -20.76 12.45
CA LEU A 50 2.76 -21.65 13.54
C LEU A 50 2.99 -23.10 13.15
N SER A 51 3.49 -23.89 14.09
CA SER A 51 3.51 -25.34 13.97
C SER A 51 2.98 -26.01 15.24
N TRP A 52 2.29 -27.13 15.04
CA TRP A 52 1.84 -28.01 16.10
C TRP A 52 2.99 -28.91 16.56
N GLU A 53 3.25 -28.94 17.86
CA GLU A 53 4.33 -29.77 18.47
C GLU A 53 3.80 -30.95 19.28
N GLY A 54 2.47 -31.07 19.41
CA GLY A 54 1.82 -32.15 20.11
C GLY A 54 1.14 -31.73 21.42
N ALA A 55 0.58 -32.71 22.11
CA ALA A 55 -0.07 -32.58 23.41
C ALA A 55 0.29 -33.77 24.29
N ASP A 56 0.03 -33.67 25.60
CA ASP A 56 0.26 -34.78 26.51
C ASP A 56 -0.90 -35.78 26.48
N SER A 57 -2.15 -35.31 26.34
CA SER A 57 -3.31 -36.19 26.15
C SER A 57 -4.38 -35.57 25.26
N PHE A 58 -5.17 -36.44 24.65
CA PHE A 58 -6.43 -36.19 23.99
C PHE A 58 -7.51 -37.02 24.63
N ASP A 59 -8.38 -36.39 25.41
CA ASP A 59 -9.48 -37.07 26.09
C ASP A 59 -10.80 -36.73 25.41
N MET A 60 -11.61 -37.75 25.08
CA MET A 60 -12.90 -37.61 24.42
C MET A 60 -14.03 -37.86 25.37
N ARG A 61 -15.07 -37.04 25.35
CA ARG A 61 -16.31 -37.22 26.10
C ARG A 61 -17.52 -36.78 25.30
N HIS A 62 -18.69 -37.21 25.68
CA HIS A 62 -19.97 -36.82 25.11
C HIS A 62 -20.83 -36.05 26.12
N ASP A 63 -21.58 -35.06 25.60
CA ASP A 63 -22.61 -34.34 26.33
C ASP A 63 -23.84 -34.23 25.40
N GLY A 64 -24.76 -35.19 25.53
CA GLY A 64 -25.86 -35.37 24.58
C GLY A 64 -25.34 -35.72 23.18
N GLU A 65 -25.72 -34.94 22.18
CA GLU A 65 -25.26 -35.10 20.79
C GLU A 65 -23.90 -34.44 20.53
N ALA A 66 -23.37 -33.69 21.48
CA ALA A 66 -22.10 -33.02 21.31
C ALA A 66 -20.92 -33.96 21.65
N ALA A 67 -19.91 -33.99 20.80
CA ALA A 67 -18.62 -34.57 21.08
C ALA A 67 -17.66 -33.48 21.61
N ILE A 68 -16.90 -33.82 22.68
CA ILE A 68 -16.00 -32.87 23.33
C ILE A 68 -14.61 -33.48 23.38
N ALA A 69 -13.64 -32.78 22.78
CA ALA A 69 -12.23 -33.09 22.89
C ALA A 69 -11.56 -32.17 23.92
N ILE A 70 -10.83 -32.76 24.87
CA ILE A 70 -10.01 -32.01 25.83
C ILE A 70 -8.55 -32.32 25.51
N ILE A 71 -7.81 -31.28 25.14
CA ILE A 71 -6.40 -31.38 24.76
C ILE A 71 -5.57 -30.81 25.91
N SER A 72 -4.74 -31.64 26.56
CA SER A 72 -3.92 -31.22 27.69
C SER A 72 -2.49 -30.92 27.24
N ASN A 73 -1.93 -29.81 27.75
CA ASN A 73 -0.58 -29.33 27.43
C ASN A 73 -0.35 -29.23 25.91
N ALA A 74 -1.29 -28.57 25.23
CA ALA A 74 -1.24 -28.30 23.79
C ALA A 74 -0.06 -27.36 23.47
N ARG A 75 0.92 -27.85 22.68
CA ARG A 75 2.16 -27.12 22.36
C ARG A 75 2.16 -26.62 20.93
N LEU A 76 2.38 -25.31 20.76
CA LEU A 76 2.51 -24.63 19.49
C LEU A 76 3.85 -23.89 19.41
N SER A 77 4.59 -24.05 18.32
CA SER A 77 5.74 -23.22 18.01
C SER A 77 5.34 -22.02 17.15
N ILE A 78 5.83 -20.85 17.53
CA ILE A 78 5.65 -19.59 16.80
C ILE A 78 6.98 -19.28 16.10
N HIS A 79 7.00 -19.38 14.78
CA HIS A 79 8.19 -19.17 13.95
C HIS A 79 8.21 -17.72 13.42
N GLU A 80 9.02 -16.89 14.04
CA GLU A 80 9.39 -15.57 13.54
C GLU A 80 10.92 -15.57 13.24
N ALA A 81 11.59 -14.45 13.45
CA ALA A 81 13.06 -14.41 13.38
C ALA A 81 13.74 -15.38 14.37
N GLN A 82 13.04 -15.77 15.42
CA GLN A 82 13.42 -16.77 16.40
C GLN A 82 12.16 -17.51 16.86
N THR A 83 12.27 -18.82 17.07
CA THR A 83 11.14 -19.66 17.50
C THR A 83 10.82 -19.45 18.98
N SER A 84 9.53 -19.27 19.29
CA SER A 84 8.97 -19.26 20.64
C SER A 84 7.94 -20.37 20.75
N GLN A 85 7.69 -20.89 21.96
CA GLN A 85 6.73 -21.97 22.17
C GLN A 85 5.59 -21.48 23.08
N LEU A 86 4.35 -21.70 22.66
CA LEU A 86 3.14 -21.45 23.44
C LEU A 86 2.54 -22.77 23.88
N VAL A 87 2.30 -22.89 25.18
CA VAL A 87 1.72 -24.09 25.81
C VAL A 87 0.40 -23.70 26.47
N PHE A 88 -0.68 -24.33 26.06
CA PHE A 88 -1.99 -24.21 26.69
C PHE A 88 -2.17 -25.42 27.64
N ASP A 89 -2.44 -25.17 28.90
CA ASP A 89 -2.64 -26.24 29.90
C ASP A 89 -3.77 -27.17 29.48
N HIS A 90 -4.87 -26.62 28.98
CA HIS A 90 -5.96 -27.38 28.36
C HIS A 90 -6.70 -26.52 27.33
N VAL A 91 -7.16 -27.17 26.27
CA VAL A 91 -8.08 -26.57 25.26
C VAL A 91 -9.28 -27.52 25.15
N GLU A 92 -10.48 -26.98 25.30
CA GLU A 92 -11.70 -27.74 25.07
C GLU A 92 -12.29 -27.40 23.70
N ILE A 93 -12.56 -28.40 22.87
CA ILE A 93 -13.23 -28.28 21.58
C ILE A 93 -14.53 -29.06 21.63
N ARG A 94 -15.67 -28.35 21.56
CA ARG A 94 -17.00 -28.94 21.53
C ARG A 94 -17.54 -28.91 20.10
N ARG A 95 -17.83 -30.09 19.54
CA ARG A 95 -18.51 -30.26 18.26
C ARG A 95 -19.98 -30.51 18.50
N THR A 96 -20.86 -29.70 17.92
CA THR A 96 -22.32 -29.86 18.01
C THR A 96 -22.89 -29.94 16.59
N PRO A 97 -23.60 -31.03 16.22
CA PRO A 97 -24.33 -31.08 14.94
C PRO A 97 -25.34 -29.95 14.83
N LEU A 98 -25.51 -29.41 13.63
CA LEU A 98 -26.49 -28.36 13.41
C LEU A 98 -27.85 -28.95 13.03
N ALA A 99 -28.91 -28.56 13.76
CA ALA A 99 -30.26 -29.00 13.50
C ALA A 99 -30.71 -28.66 12.07
N GLY A 100 -31.20 -29.66 11.34
CA GLY A 100 -31.68 -29.49 9.95
C GLY A 100 -30.58 -29.46 8.87
N SER A 101 -29.32 -29.64 9.24
CA SER A 101 -28.17 -29.70 8.31
C SER A 101 -27.26 -30.85 8.74
N PRO A 102 -27.52 -32.10 8.32
CA PRO A 102 -26.76 -33.26 8.77
C PRO A 102 -25.26 -33.18 8.41
N ASP A 103 -24.93 -32.41 7.39
CA ASP A 103 -23.55 -32.20 6.90
C ASP A 103 -22.90 -30.93 7.46
N ALA A 104 -23.43 -30.37 8.57
CA ALA A 104 -22.86 -29.18 9.19
C ALA A 104 -22.72 -29.34 10.70
N ALA A 105 -21.61 -28.80 11.24
CA ALA A 105 -21.35 -28.80 12.67
C ALA A 105 -20.83 -27.44 13.14
N LYS A 106 -21.18 -27.13 14.40
CA LYS A 106 -20.62 -26.01 15.13
C LYS A 106 -19.51 -26.52 16.05
N PHE A 107 -18.38 -25.82 16.03
CA PHE A 107 -17.26 -26.06 16.93
C PHE A 107 -17.12 -24.86 17.86
N ASP A 108 -17.24 -25.09 19.15
CA ASP A 108 -16.95 -24.07 20.16
C ASP A 108 -15.64 -24.45 20.86
N ILE A 109 -14.68 -23.52 20.87
CA ILE A 109 -13.33 -23.70 21.43
C ILE A 109 -13.21 -22.78 22.63
N ALA A 110 -12.88 -23.38 23.78
CA ALA A 110 -12.55 -22.65 25.01
C ALA A 110 -11.05 -22.75 25.30
N PHE A 111 -10.43 -21.60 25.54
CA PHE A 111 -9.01 -21.49 25.88
C PHE A 111 -8.85 -21.36 27.40
N PRO A 112 -7.73 -21.83 27.97
CA PRO A 112 -7.43 -21.64 29.39
C PRO A 112 -7.20 -20.14 29.69
N THR A 113 -7.45 -19.79 30.95
CA THR A 113 -7.20 -18.43 31.44
C THR A 113 -5.71 -18.08 31.55
N GLU A 114 -4.86 -19.10 31.70
CA GLU A 114 -3.41 -18.94 31.73
C GLU A 114 -2.75 -19.93 30.76
N SER A 115 -1.70 -19.47 30.10
CA SER A 115 -0.89 -20.27 29.16
C SER A 115 0.57 -19.87 29.31
N THR A 116 1.48 -20.78 29.07
CA THR A 116 2.92 -20.52 29.17
C THR A 116 3.50 -20.18 27.80
N LEU A 117 4.11 -19.02 27.65
CA LEU A 117 4.89 -18.66 26.48
C LEU A 117 6.39 -18.75 26.83
N THR A 118 7.11 -19.65 26.18
CA THR A 118 8.57 -19.76 26.28
C THR A 118 9.17 -18.97 25.11
N LEU A 119 9.91 -17.92 25.41
CA LEU A 119 10.59 -17.10 24.42
C LEU A 119 11.84 -17.84 23.89
N ALA A 120 12.37 -17.40 22.76
CA ALA A 120 13.53 -18.04 22.12
C ALA A 120 14.84 -18.02 22.94
N ASP A 121 14.94 -17.17 23.95
CA ASP A 121 16.05 -17.14 24.91
C ASP A 121 15.83 -18.10 26.11
N GLY A 122 14.74 -18.87 26.08
CA GLY A 122 14.35 -19.79 27.15
C GLY A 122 13.55 -19.13 28.28
N THR A 123 13.35 -17.80 28.24
CA THR A 123 12.55 -17.11 29.25
C THR A 123 11.09 -17.55 29.15
N LYS A 124 10.54 -17.98 30.29
CA LYS A 124 9.12 -18.32 30.41
C LYS A 124 8.32 -17.11 30.88
N THR A 125 7.21 -16.86 30.22
CA THR A 125 6.25 -15.82 30.61
C THR A 125 4.83 -16.37 30.54
N ASN A 126 3.92 -15.80 31.32
CA ASN A 126 2.52 -16.23 31.33
C ASN A 126 1.70 -15.32 30.40
N LEU A 127 0.99 -15.96 29.47
CA LEU A 127 -0.10 -15.31 28.73
C LEU A 127 -1.39 -15.56 29.53
N ARG A 128 -1.95 -14.48 30.06
CA ARG A 128 -3.25 -14.52 30.73
C ARG A 128 -4.34 -14.11 29.75
N LEU A 129 -5.35 -14.96 29.59
CA LEU A 129 -6.51 -14.72 28.73
C LEU A 129 -7.76 -14.58 29.60
N LYS A 130 -8.58 -13.61 29.30
CA LYS A 130 -9.88 -13.43 29.96
C LYS A 130 -10.98 -13.71 28.96
N ASP A 131 -11.82 -14.70 29.29
CA ASP A 131 -13.00 -15.11 28.51
C ASP A 131 -12.68 -15.33 27.02
N ALA A 132 -11.59 -16.08 26.73
CA ALA A 132 -11.16 -16.37 25.37
C ALA A 132 -11.95 -17.54 24.81
N THR A 133 -12.67 -17.29 23.72
CA THR A 133 -13.50 -18.30 23.03
C THR A 133 -13.39 -18.14 21.53
N ALA A 134 -13.54 -19.27 20.82
CA ALA A 134 -13.76 -19.25 19.39
C ALA A 134 -14.95 -20.13 19.03
N SER A 135 -15.68 -19.74 17.99
CA SER A 135 -16.78 -20.52 17.45
C SER A 135 -16.68 -20.58 15.93
N LEU A 136 -16.81 -21.78 15.39
CA LEU A 136 -16.69 -22.07 13.97
C LEU A 136 -17.92 -22.85 13.52
N VAL A 137 -18.46 -22.49 12.37
CA VAL A 137 -19.52 -23.28 11.70
C VAL A 137 -18.94 -23.82 10.41
N GLN A 138 -18.92 -25.15 10.30
CA GLN A 138 -18.42 -25.88 9.15
C GLN A 138 -19.54 -26.60 8.43
N GLU A 139 -19.51 -26.60 7.10
CA GLU A 139 -20.28 -27.49 6.22
C GLU A 139 -19.39 -28.69 5.88
N GLU A 140 -19.77 -29.88 6.32
CA GLU A 140 -18.96 -31.10 6.18
C GLU A 140 -18.69 -31.47 4.72
N ALA A 141 -19.67 -31.29 3.84
CA ALA A 141 -19.53 -31.55 2.41
C ALA A 141 -18.45 -30.70 1.72
N ALA A 142 -18.09 -29.55 2.31
CA ALA A 142 -17.12 -28.62 1.74
C ALA A 142 -15.80 -28.54 2.52
N SER A 143 -15.66 -29.20 3.67
CA SER A 143 -14.51 -29.11 4.60
C SER A 143 -14.10 -27.66 4.94
N ARG A 144 -15.06 -26.73 5.03
CA ARG A 144 -14.82 -25.30 5.10
C ARG A 144 -15.65 -24.64 6.18
N PHE A 145 -15.07 -23.59 6.79
CA PHE A 145 -15.81 -22.77 7.72
C PHE A 145 -16.68 -21.74 6.97
N ARG A 146 -17.97 -21.80 7.28
CA ARG A 146 -18.97 -20.82 6.83
C ARG A 146 -18.99 -19.59 7.73
N GLU A 147 -18.76 -19.79 9.02
CA GLU A 147 -18.74 -18.73 10.02
C GLU A 147 -17.58 -18.94 10.99
N THR A 148 -16.91 -17.88 11.34
CA THR A 148 -15.79 -17.85 12.29
C THR A 148 -16.01 -16.69 13.24
N LEU A 149 -16.03 -16.96 14.53
CA LEU A 149 -16.06 -15.97 15.60
C LEU A 149 -14.87 -16.24 16.52
N LEU A 150 -14.14 -15.20 16.91
CA LEU A 150 -13.12 -15.25 17.96
C LEU A 150 -13.31 -14.05 18.86
N SER A 151 -13.27 -14.26 20.16
CA SER A 151 -13.34 -13.17 21.11
C SER A 151 -12.53 -13.46 22.36
N PHE A 152 -12.00 -12.43 22.98
CA PHE A 152 -11.57 -12.44 24.37
C PHE A 152 -11.89 -11.08 25.01
N ALA A 153 -12.13 -11.08 26.32
CA ALA A 153 -12.41 -9.85 27.07
C ALA A 153 -11.12 -9.10 27.44
N GLY A 154 -9.99 -9.78 27.41
CA GLY A 154 -8.67 -9.20 27.62
C GLY A 154 -7.55 -10.23 27.52
N ALA A 155 -6.34 -9.75 27.26
CA ALA A 155 -5.13 -10.57 27.31
C ALA A 155 -3.98 -9.76 27.93
N ARG A 156 -3.13 -10.42 28.74
CA ARG A 156 -1.94 -9.82 29.35
C ARG A 156 -0.73 -10.72 29.16
N LEU A 157 0.35 -10.11 28.72
CA LEU A 157 1.66 -10.73 28.66
C LEU A 157 2.63 -9.88 29.48
N GLU A 158 3.42 -10.50 30.37
CA GLU A 158 4.38 -9.82 31.23
C GLU A 158 5.71 -10.55 31.24
N HIS A 159 6.82 -9.85 30.97
CA HIS A 159 8.16 -10.44 30.99
C HIS A 159 8.70 -10.46 32.41
N PRO A 160 8.99 -11.64 32.99
CA PRO A 160 9.22 -11.80 34.42
C PRO A 160 10.51 -11.14 34.93
N SER A 161 11.53 -10.98 34.08
CA SER A 161 12.83 -10.44 34.49
C SER A 161 13.01 -8.96 34.17
N THR A 162 12.32 -8.43 33.16
CA THR A 162 12.44 -7.00 32.80
C THR A 162 11.28 -6.14 33.33
N GLY A 163 10.16 -6.77 33.71
CA GLY A 163 8.93 -6.08 34.06
C GLY A 163 8.22 -5.41 32.87
N ASP A 164 8.63 -5.72 31.64
CA ASP A 164 7.92 -5.31 30.44
C ASP A 164 6.55 -6.00 30.38
N TRP A 165 5.53 -5.26 30.02
CA TRP A 165 4.21 -5.85 29.85
C TRP A 165 3.44 -5.23 28.68
N ILE A 166 2.48 -6.01 28.19
CA ILE A 166 1.49 -5.55 27.23
C ILE A 166 0.12 -6.10 27.62
N ASN A 167 -0.86 -5.23 27.68
CA ASN A 167 -2.27 -5.53 27.88
C ASN A 167 -3.02 -5.31 26.57
N PHE A 168 -3.90 -6.22 26.28
CA PHE A 168 -4.91 -6.08 25.24
C PHE A 168 -6.27 -6.09 25.92
N GLY A 169 -7.10 -5.12 25.63
CA GLY A 169 -8.48 -5.13 26.04
C GLY A 169 -9.32 -6.07 25.15
N PRO A 170 -10.63 -5.83 25.05
CA PRO A 170 -11.52 -6.71 24.29
C PRO A 170 -11.10 -6.81 22.82
N LEU A 171 -11.07 -8.05 22.32
CA LEU A 171 -10.93 -8.38 20.90
C LEU A 171 -12.17 -9.11 20.42
N SER A 172 -12.63 -8.76 19.25
CA SER A 172 -13.59 -9.54 18.47
C SER A 172 -13.12 -9.68 17.03
N PHE A 173 -13.28 -10.87 16.48
CA PHE A 173 -13.12 -11.16 15.06
C PHE A 173 -14.33 -11.95 14.59
N SER A 174 -14.88 -11.56 13.45
CA SER A 174 -15.94 -12.33 12.80
C SER A 174 -15.73 -12.38 11.28
N SER A 175 -16.08 -13.52 10.71
CA SER A 175 -16.17 -13.73 9.26
C SER A 175 -17.30 -14.69 8.97
N LYS A 176 -18.14 -14.36 7.97
CA LYS A 176 -19.30 -15.18 7.62
C LYS A 176 -19.53 -15.21 6.13
N LEU A 177 -19.50 -16.39 5.52
CA LEU A 177 -19.92 -16.59 4.15
C LEU A 177 -21.47 -16.61 4.10
N VAL A 178 -22.04 -15.66 3.37
CA VAL A 178 -23.47 -15.58 3.09
C VAL A 178 -23.67 -15.87 1.60
N SER A 179 -24.43 -16.91 1.28
CA SER A 179 -24.85 -17.23 -0.09
C SER A 179 -26.33 -16.96 -0.28
N ALA A 180 -26.70 -16.37 -1.41
CA ALA A 180 -28.08 -16.15 -1.79
C ALA A 180 -28.59 -17.26 -2.72
N ALA A 181 -29.92 -17.32 -2.89
CA ALA A 181 -30.56 -18.36 -3.72
C ALA A 181 -30.18 -18.29 -5.21
N ASP A 182 -29.75 -17.13 -5.69
CA ASP A 182 -29.25 -16.91 -7.06
C ASP A 182 -27.79 -17.36 -7.26
N GLY A 183 -27.14 -17.92 -6.23
CA GLY A 183 -25.77 -18.35 -6.25
C GLY A 183 -24.75 -17.24 -5.94
N SER A 184 -25.19 -15.99 -5.78
CA SER A 184 -24.32 -14.91 -5.33
C SER A 184 -23.86 -15.10 -3.88
N TRP A 185 -22.72 -14.50 -3.54
CA TRP A 185 -22.13 -14.66 -2.21
C TRP A 185 -21.53 -13.35 -1.71
N SER A 186 -21.43 -13.26 -0.39
CA SER A 186 -20.66 -12.21 0.28
C SER A 186 -19.98 -12.75 1.53
N THR A 187 -18.83 -12.19 1.87
CA THR A 187 -18.08 -12.51 3.09
C THR A 187 -17.66 -11.21 3.76
N PRO A 188 -18.45 -10.68 4.71
CA PRO A 188 -17.98 -9.65 5.62
C PRO A 188 -16.94 -10.20 6.59
N ILE A 189 -15.96 -9.37 6.91
CA ILE A 189 -14.92 -9.62 7.91
C ILE A 189 -14.83 -8.40 8.79
N ASP A 190 -14.91 -8.62 10.11
CA ASP A 190 -14.78 -7.58 11.12
C ASP A 190 -13.73 -8.02 12.15
N PHE A 191 -12.77 -7.14 12.43
CA PHE A 191 -11.79 -7.26 13.49
C PHE A 191 -11.80 -5.97 14.30
N ASP A 192 -11.93 -6.07 15.61
CA ASP A 192 -11.91 -4.93 16.52
C ASP A 192 -11.14 -5.29 17.79
N LEU A 193 -10.02 -4.63 18.02
CA LEU A 193 -9.19 -4.75 19.22
C LEU A 193 -9.14 -3.39 19.92
N LYS A 194 -9.53 -3.36 21.17
CA LYS A 194 -9.59 -2.14 21.98
C LYS A 194 -8.54 -2.13 23.07
N GLN A 195 -8.12 -0.93 23.47
CA GLN A 195 -7.33 -0.68 24.68
C GLN A 195 -6.04 -1.50 24.72
N VAL A 196 -5.16 -1.32 23.74
CA VAL A 196 -3.81 -1.87 23.82
C VAL A 196 -2.96 -0.91 24.66
N GLU A 197 -2.38 -1.42 25.73
CA GLU A 197 -1.46 -0.69 26.59
C GLU A 197 -0.16 -1.45 26.74
N PHE A 198 0.95 -0.76 26.81
CA PHE A 198 2.24 -1.40 26.99
C PHE A 198 3.19 -0.56 27.84
N PHE A 199 4.06 -1.24 28.55
CA PHE A 199 5.18 -0.67 29.27
C PHE A 199 6.46 -1.43 28.94
N LEU A 200 7.55 -0.70 28.72
CA LEU A 200 8.86 -1.24 28.38
C LEU A 200 9.93 -0.55 29.20
N THR A 201 10.82 -1.30 29.77
CA THR A 201 11.94 -0.81 30.59
C THR A 201 13.05 -0.23 29.72
N GLU A 202 13.18 -0.72 28.47
CA GLU A 202 14.15 -0.22 27.50
C GLU A 202 13.47 0.55 26.36
N GLY A 203 13.87 1.80 26.12
CA GLY A 203 13.35 2.67 25.04
C GLY A 203 12.18 3.55 25.47
N PRO A 204 11.19 3.84 24.59
CA PRO A 204 10.00 4.57 24.99
C PRO A 204 9.20 3.72 25.98
N ALA A 205 9.07 4.21 27.23
CA ALA A 205 8.70 3.40 28.37
C ALA A 205 7.24 2.95 28.39
N GLY A 206 6.35 3.60 27.64
CA GLY A 206 4.96 3.18 27.65
C GLY A 206 4.15 3.79 26.52
N GLY A 207 2.97 3.23 26.32
CA GLY A 207 2.04 3.74 25.33
C GLY A 207 0.68 3.09 25.43
N ALA A 208 -0.26 3.69 24.71
CA ALA A 208 -1.61 3.21 24.58
C ALA A 208 -2.09 3.37 23.13
N ILE A 209 -2.99 2.49 22.72
CA ILE A 209 -3.76 2.56 21.49
C ILE A 209 -5.19 2.23 21.86
N ASP A 210 -6.11 3.14 21.63
CA ASP A 210 -7.50 2.92 22.04
C ASP A 210 -8.18 1.86 21.19
N ARG A 211 -7.87 1.84 19.88
CA ARG A 211 -8.51 0.90 18.97
C ARG A 211 -7.65 0.58 17.76
N ILE A 212 -7.66 -0.68 17.36
CA ILE A 212 -7.20 -1.20 16.08
C ILE A 212 -8.37 -1.97 15.47
N ALA A 213 -8.83 -1.54 14.30
CA ALA A 213 -9.96 -2.16 13.63
C ALA A 213 -9.62 -2.49 12.17
N TYR A 214 -10.21 -3.56 11.68
CA TYR A 214 -10.20 -3.90 10.26
C TYR A 214 -11.58 -4.39 9.86
N THR A 215 -12.13 -3.80 8.81
CA THR A 215 -13.37 -4.26 8.19
C THR A 215 -13.11 -4.57 6.74
N ALA A 216 -13.67 -5.67 6.26
CA ALA A 216 -13.60 -6.00 4.85
C ALA A 216 -14.89 -6.68 4.40
N ILE A 217 -15.16 -6.60 3.12
CA ILE A 217 -16.21 -7.36 2.46
C ILE A 217 -15.72 -7.77 1.07
N SER A 218 -15.91 -9.04 0.76
CA SER A 218 -15.79 -9.54 -0.61
C SER A 218 -17.11 -10.15 -1.05
N SER A 219 -17.47 -9.98 -2.31
CA SER A 219 -18.67 -10.58 -2.86
C SER A 219 -18.48 -10.93 -4.32
N GLY A 220 -19.30 -11.84 -4.83
CA GLY A 220 -19.24 -12.29 -6.21
C GLY A 220 -20.52 -12.99 -6.68
N PRO A 221 -20.62 -13.25 -7.99
CA PRO A 221 -21.84 -13.78 -8.60
C PRO A 221 -22.00 -15.30 -8.45
N ASP A 222 -20.94 -16.05 -8.18
CA ASP A 222 -20.95 -17.53 -8.21
C ASP A 222 -20.15 -18.10 -7.03
N VAL A 223 -20.87 -18.62 -6.03
CA VAL A 223 -20.28 -19.27 -4.86
C VAL A 223 -19.58 -20.59 -5.21
N ALA A 224 -20.07 -21.32 -6.24
CA ALA A 224 -19.42 -22.55 -6.66
C ALA A 224 -18.04 -22.27 -7.31
N ALA A 225 -17.95 -21.19 -8.09
CA ALA A 225 -16.67 -20.73 -8.62
C ALA A 225 -15.71 -20.27 -7.51
N LEU A 226 -16.21 -19.57 -6.48
CA LEU A 226 -15.42 -19.23 -5.29
C LEU A 226 -14.89 -20.51 -4.59
N ASN A 227 -15.72 -21.52 -4.48
CA ASN A 227 -15.32 -22.79 -3.87
C ASN A 227 -14.22 -23.48 -4.68
N ARG A 228 -14.33 -23.56 -6.00
CA ARG A 228 -13.25 -24.09 -6.86
C ARG A 228 -11.94 -23.33 -6.72
N LEU A 229 -12.01 -21.98 -6.60
CA LEU A 229 -10.82 -21.17 -6.34
C LEU A 229 -10.16 -21.55 -5.01
N ARG A 230 -10.94 -21.70 -3.95
CA ARG A 230 -10.44 -22.10 -2.62
C ARG A 230 -9.79 -23.48 -2.66
N ASP A 231 -10.42 -24.47 -3.31
CA ASP A 231 -9.84 -25.82 -3.48
C ASP A 231 -8.49 -25.75 -4.18
N ARG A 232 -8.40 -24.96 -5.26
CA ARG A 232 -7.15 -24.79 -5.99
C ARG A 232 -6.07 -24.10 -5.16
N MET A 233 -6.43 -23.12 -4.34
CA MET A 233 -5.50 -22.48 -3.40
C MET A 233 -4.97 -23.45 -2.35
N ASP A 234 -5.82 -24.34 -1.83
CA ASP A 234 -5.43 -25.34 -0.85
C ASP A 234 -4.51 -26.40 -1.46
N GLU A 235 -4.78 -26.86 -2.68
CA GLU A 235 -3.86 -27.72 -3.44
C GLU A 235 -2.47 -27.08 -3.60
N LEU A 236 -2.42 -25.80 -3.98
CA LEU A 236 -1.17 -25.07 -4.15
C LEU A 236 -0.40 -24.90 -2.83
N ARG A 237 -1.11 -24.70 -1.72
CA ARG A 237 -0.51 -24.66 -0.38
C ARG A 237 0.09 -26.02 0.02
N GLN A 238 -0.61 -27.12 -0.29
CA GLN A 238 -0.14 -28.47 0.01
C GLN A 238 1.10 -28.91 -0.81
N GLN A 239 1.27 -28.35 -2.01
CA GLN A 239 2.44 -28.63 -2.86
C GLN A 239 3.75 -28.04 -2.33
N GLY A 240 3.70 -27.16 -1.33
CA GLY A 240 4.86 -26.62 -0.62
C GLY A 240 5.82 -25.80 -1.51
N GLU A 241 7.05 -25.63 -1.03
CA GLU A 241 8.10 -24.82 -1.72
C GLU A 241 8.79 -25.56 -2.87
N GLN A 242 8.40 -26.81 -3.15
CA GLN A 242 9.17 -27.71 -4.03
C GLN A 242 9.18 -27.33 -5.53
N ALA A 243 8.32 -26.39 -5.97
CA ALA A 243 8.32 -25.94 -7.36
C ALA A 243 7.92 -24.45 -7.50
N PRO A 244 8.85 -23.49 -7.27
CA PRO A 244 8.53 -22.05 -7.33
C PRO A 244 7.92 -21.60 -8.66
N ALA A 245 8.36 -22.20 -9.77
CA ALA A 245 7.84 -21.89 -11.12
C ALA A 245 6.38 -22.35 -11.28
N ALA A 246 6.04 -23.59 -10.88
CA ALA A 246 4.69 -24.11 -10.95
C ALA A 246 3.72 -23.32 -10.06
N ARG A 247 4.16 -22.89 -8.88
CA ARG A 247 3.39 -22.03 -7.97
C ARG A 247 3.11 -20.65 -8.59
N ALA A 248 4.10 -20.07 -9.26
CA ALA A 248 3.93 -18.78 -9.93
C ALA A 248 2.96 -18.87 -11.12
N ASP A 249 3.01 -19.96 -11.89
CA ASP A 249 2.09 -20.20 -13.00
C ASP A 249 0.65 -20.40 -12.51
N ALA A 250 0.48 -21.18 -11.45
CA ALA A 250 -0.82 -21.40 -10.83
C ALA A 250 -1.40 -20.09 -10.21
N LEU A 251 -0.57 -19.24 -9.63
CA LEU A 251 -0.99 -17.92 -9.15
C LEU A 251 -1.43 -17.00 -10.31
N LEU A 252 -0.76 -17.03 -11.45
CA LEU A 252 -1.18 -16.28 -12.64
C LEU A 252 -2.49 -16.80 -13.22
N GLU A 253 -2.69 -18.11 -13.24
CA GLU A 253 -3.96 -18.72 -13.63
C GLU A 253 -5.09 -18.28 -12.71
N LEU A 254 -4.87 -18.29 -11.39
CA LEU A 254 -5.81 -17.77 -10.40
C LEU A 254 -6.13 -16.28 -10.63
N LEU A 255 -5.12 -15.45 -10.84
CA LEU A 255 -5.31 -14.03 -11.13
C LEU A 255 -6.15 -13.80 -12.39
N SER A 256 -6.01 -14.66 -13.42
CA SER A 256 -6.82 -14.56 -14.63
C SER A 256 -8.30 -14.89 -14.40
N THR A 257 -8.62 -15.72 -13.40
CA THR A 257 -9.99 -16.09 -13.04
C THR A 257 -10.66 -15.10 -12.06
N MET A 258 -9.87 -14.35 -11.28
CA MET A 258 -10.39 -13.40 -10.27
C MET A 258 -11.42 -12.39 -10.83
N PRO A 259 -11.26 -11.82 -12.03
CA PRO A 259 -12.25 -10.90 -12.57
C PRO A 259 -13.67 -11.48 -12.71
N ALA A 260 -13.79 -12.79 -12.92
CA ALA A 260 -15.09 -13.45 -13.00
C ALA A 260 -15.68 -13.82 -11.62
N LEU A 261 -14.84 -13.88 -10.58
CA LEU A 261 -15.21 -14.37 -9.25
C LEU A 261 -15.71 -13.26 -8.33
N PHE A 262 -15.21 -12.04 -8.47
CA PHE A 262 -15.47 -10.95 -7.54
C PHE A 262 -16.20 -9.79 -8.20
N SER A 263 -17.30 -9.36 -7.60
CA SER A 263 -17.99 -8.11 -7.94
C SER A 263 -17.47 -6.94 -7.11
N LEU A 264 -17.12 -7.23 -5.86
CA LEU A 264 -16.62 -6.27 -4.88
C LEU A 264 -15.56 -6.91 -4.00
N VAL A 265 -14.47 -6.21 -3.81
CA VAL A 265 -13.51 -6.44 -2.71
C VAL A 265 -13.25 -5.09 -2.08
N LYS A 266 -13.57 -4.91 -0.81
CA LYS A 266 -13.36 -3.65 -0.08
C LYS A 266 -12.84 -3.96 1.31
N GLY A 267 -11.90 -3.16 1.80
CA GLY A 267 -11.44 -3.26 3.18
C GLY A 267 -10.87 -1.93 3.67
N GLU A 268 -10.91 -1.74 4.98
CA GLU A 268 -10.32 -0.60 5.67
C GLU A 268 -9.71 -1.05 7.00
N ALA A 269 -8.45 -0.70 7.22
CA ALA A 269 -7.76 -0.83 8.49
C ALA A 269 -7.66 0.55 9.16
N THR A 270 -7.93 0.60 10.45
CA THR A 270 -7.95 1.85 11.22
C THR A 270 -7.19 1.65 12.54
N ILE A 271 -6.45 2.68 12.94
CA ILE A 271 -5.83 2.79 14.26
C ILE A 271 -6.21 4.15 14.87
N GLU A 272 -6.64 4.16 16.13
CA GLU A 272 -7.17 5.34 16.80
C GLU A 272 -6.46 5.61 18.13
N ASN A 273 -6.21 6.89 18.40
CA ASN A 273 -5.66 7.42 19.65
C ASN A 273 -4.38 6.71 20.10
N VAL A 274 -3.35 6.74 19.25
CA VAL A 274 -2.02 6.25 19.61
C VAL A 274 -1.32 7.29 20.48
N ALA A 275 -0.81 6.86 21.63
CA ALA A 275 0.03 7.67 22.50
C ALA A 275 1.27 6.88 22.92
N VAL A 276 2.45 7.42 22.67
CA VAL A 276 3.73 6.85 23.11
C VAL A 276 4.44 7.90 23.97
N ARG A 277 4.96 7.48 25.12
CA ARG A 277 5.57 8.35 26.12
C ARG A 277 6.97 7.92 26.49
N THR A 278 7.78 8.86 26.98
CA THR A 278 9.07 8.60 27.63
C THR A 278 8.87 7.91 28.98
N PRO A 279 9.94 7.40 29.63
CA PRO A 279 9.91 6.95 31.02
C PRO A 279 9.43 8.03 32.01
N SER A 280 9.70 9.28 31.73
CA SER A 280 9.23 10.42 32.52
C SER A 280 7.76 10.80 32.26
N GLY A 281 7.07 10.11 31.34
CA GLY A 281 5.68 10.37 30.98
C GLY A 281 5.47 11.45 29.91
N GLU A 282 6.54 12.04 29.37
CA GLU A 282 6.45 13.04 28.32
C GLU A 282 6.01 12.43 27.00
N PRO A 283 5.13 13.08 26.22
CA PRO A 283 4.67 12.55 24.96
C PRO A 283 5.79 12.55 23.92
N LEU A 284 6.04 11.41 23.29
CA LEU A 284 6.95 11.24 22.16
C LEU A 284 6.21 11.26 20.81
N VAL A 285 5.10 10.52 20.75
CA VAL A 285 4.26 10.41 19.57
C VAL A 285 2.80 10.41 20.01
N SER A 286 1.97 11.18 19.35
CA SER A 286 0.52 11.03 19.42
C SER A 286 -0.08 11.07 18.02
N LEU A 287 -1.11 10.28 17.81
CA LEU A 287 -1.86 10.19 16.56
C LEU A 287 -3.33 10.00 16.91
N ALA A 288 -4.18 10.90 16.45
CA ALA A 288 -5.61 10.77 16.72
C ALA A 288 -6.23 9.62 15.92
N LYS A 289 -5.96 9.57 14.63
CA LYS A 289 -6.47 8.50 13.77
C LYS A 289 -5.59 8.30 12.55
N ALA A 290 -5.40 7.05 12.14
CA ALA A 290 -4.95 6.73 10.78
C ALA A 290 -5.79 5.60 10.20
N SER A 291 -6.05 5.66 8.91
CA SER A 291 -6.69 4.56 8.19
C SER A 291 -6.09 4.37 6.80
N ILE A 292 -6.09 3.13 6.36
CA ILE A 292 -5.82 2.75 4.97
C ILE A 292 -6.96 1.89 4.48
N GLY A 293 -7.56 2.29 3.38
CA GLY A 293 -8.66 1.58 2.75
C GLY A 293 -8.37 1.25 1.30
N GLY A 294 -9.03 0.23 0.80
CA GLY A 294 -8.99 -0.13 -0.60
C GLY A 294 -10.30 -0.73 -1.06
N ALA A 295 -10.65 -0.49 -2.31
CA ALA A 295 -11.82 -1.09 -2.94
C ALA A 295 -11.51 -1.47 -4.39
N ILE A 296 -11.98 -2.64 -4.79
CA ILE A 296 -12.04 -3.09 -6.18
C ILE A 296 -13.50 -3.40 -6.47
N THR A 297 -14.05 -2.81 -7.50
CA THR A 297 -15.47 -2.96 -7.88
C THR A 297 -15.59 -3.32 -9.35
N GLY A 298 -16.67 -3.98 -9.73
CA GLY A 298 -17.03 -4.22 -11.12
C GLY A 298 -16.18 -5.27 -11.85
N LEU A 299 -15.36 -6.06 -11.17
CA LEU A 299 -14.51 -7.07 -11.82
C LEU A 299 -15.31 -8.10 -12.63
N SER A 300 -16.50 -8.48 -12.16
CA SER A 300 -17.41 -9.40 -12.87
C SER A 300 -18.28 -8.73 -13.93
N GLY A 301 -18.25 -7.40 -14.05
CA GLY A 301 -18.97 -6.60 -15.04
C GLY A 301 -18.10 -6.23 -16.25
N ASP A 302 -18.56 -5.26 -17.03
CA ASP A 302 -17.85 -4.77 -18.23
C ASP A 302 -16.65 -3.88 -17.89
N THR A 303 -16.73 -3.14 -16.77
CA THR A 303 -15.66 -2.25 -16.31
C THR A 303 -15.39 -2.45 -14.83
N ALA A 304 -14.13 -2.38 -14.47
CA ALA A 304 -13.66 -2.42 -13.10
C ALA A 304 -13.08 -1.07 -12.66
N ALA A 305 -13.10 -0.85 -11.34
CA ALA A 305 -12.46 0.29 -10.71
C ALA A 305 -11.68 -0.15 -9.48
N TRP A 306 -10.56 0.53 -9.22
CA TRP A 306 -9.75 0.41 -7.99
C TRP A 306 -9.69 1.75 -7.30
N ARG A 307 -9.81 1.77 -5.99
CA ARG A 307 -9.68 2.98 -5.18
C ARG A 307 -8.87 2.68 -3.93
N ILE A 308 -7.96 3.56 -3.59
CA ILE A 308 -7.14 3.48 -2.38
C ILE A 308 -7.30 4.79 -1.62
N THR A 309 -7.57 4.68 -0.32
CA THR A 309 -7.67 5.81 0.59
C THR A 309 -6.63 5.67 1.70
N LEU A 310 -5.93 6.74 1.99
CA LEU A 310 -5.04 6.87 3.12
C LEU A 310 -5.39 8.14 3.88
N ARG A 311 -5.61 8.02 5.18
CA ARG A 311 -5.93 9.15 6.05
C ARG A 311 -5.08 9.07 7.31
N GLN A 312 -4.59 10.22 7.73
CA GLN A 312 -3.89 10.41 8.98
C GLN A 312 -4.32 11.76 9.55
N ASP A 313 -4.77 11.77 10.79
CA ASP A 313 -5.23 12.96 11.47
C ASP A 313 -4.51 13.09 12.82
N GLY A 314 -4.05 14.29 13.11
CA GLY A 314 -3.52 14.67 14.42
C GLY A 314 -2.20 14.02 14.81
N LEU A 315 -1.32 13.69 13.84
CA LEU A 315 0.04 13.24 14.17
C LEU A 315 0.83 14.39 14.80
N LYS A 316 1.38 14.12 15.98
CA LYS A 316 2.31 15.01 16.68
C LYS A 316 3.53 14.19 17.09
N LEU A 317 4.72 14.74 16.85
CA LEU A 317 5.99 14.17 17.27
C LEU A 317 6.67 15.13 18.25
N ALA A 318 7.42 14.59 19.22
CA ALA A 318 8.27 15.39 20.07
C ALA A 318 9.43 16.01 19.26
N ASN A 319 9.88 17.19 19.66
CA ASN A 319 11.04 17.87 19.04
C ASN A 319 12.32 17.03 19.06
N SER A 320 12.45 16.12 20.02
CA SER A 320 13.57 15.18 20.13
C SER A 320 13.60 14.11 19.02
N ILE A 321 12.48 13.90 18.31
CA ILE A 321 12.38 12.96 17.21
C ILE A 321 12.58 13.68 15.88
N LEU A 322 11.82 14.72 15.64
CA LEU A 322 11.85 15.52 14.42
C LEU A 322 11.20 16.89 14.71
N ASP A 323 11.60 17.92 13.98
CA ASP A 323 10.97 19.23 14.02
C ASP A 323 9.47 19.12 13.65
N PRO A 324 8.55 19.40 14.59
CA PRO A 324 7.11 19.23 14.35
C PRO A 324 6.57 20.11 13.22
N SER A 325 7.23 21.22 12.90
CA SER A 325 6.81 22.10 11.80
C SER A 325 6.98 21.44 10.41
N LYS A 326 7.86 20.44 10.34
CA LYS A 326 8.17 19.69 9.12
C LYS A 326 7.34 18.42 8.97
N VAL A 327 6.57 18.04 9.98
CA VAL A 327 5.78 16.82 9.98
C VAL A 327 4.33 17.14 9.64
N PRO A 328 3.75 16.51 8.61
CA PRO A 328 2.32 16.66 8.36
C PRO A 328 1.51 16.09 9.52
N GLY A 329 0.73 16.94 10.19
CA GLY A 329 -0.24 16.50 11.20
C GLY A 329 -1.43 15.79 10.58
N ASP A 330 -1.87 16.29 9.40
CA ASP A 330 -2.99 15.71 8.67
C ASP A 330 -2.55 15.38 7.24
N VAL A 331 -2.86 14.15 6.83
CA VAL A 331 -2.64 13.64 5.47
C VAL A 331 -3.91 12.95 4.98
N ARG A 332 -4.35 13.29 3.77
CA ARG A 332 -5.41 12.58 3.06
C ARG A 332 -4.98 12.33 1.64
N LEU A 333 -5.04 11.11 1.23
CA LEU A 333 -4.80 10.69 -0.15
C LEU A 333 -5.90 9.71 -0.55
N ASP A 334 -6.65 10.07 -1.56
CA ASP A 334 -7.72 9.28 -2.15
C ASP A 334 -7.50 9.23 -3.66
N PHE A 335 -7.14 8.09 -4.19
CA PHE A 335 -6.86 7.94 -5.61
C PHE A 335 -7.36 6.60 -6.13
N GLY A 336 -7.55 6.53 -7.44
CA GLY A 336 -8.05 5.32 -8.06
C GLY A 336 -7.81 5.25 -9.55
N LEU A 337 -8.14 4.10 -10.08
CA LEU A 337 -8.17 3.78 -11.50
C LEU A 337 -9.60 3.35 -11.84
N GLU A 338 -10.25 4.06 -12.72
CA GLU A 338 -11.63 3.82 -13.12
C GLU A 338 -11.71 3.37 -14.58
N ASN A 339 -12.88 2.89 -14.97
CA ASN A 339 -13.21 2.54 -16.34
C ASN A 339 -12.23 1.55 -16.97
N VAL A 340 -11.71 0.59 -16.20
CA VAL A 340 -10.84 -0.47 -16.72
C VAL A 340 -11.70 -1.55 -17.32
N ALA A 341 -11.68 -1.67 -18.64
CA ALA A 341 -12.43 -2.70 -19.36
C ALA A 341 -11.99 -4.11 -18.93
N THR A 342 -12.92 -4.93 -18.43
CA THR A 342 -12.59 -6.23 -17.81
C THR A 342 -12.21 -7.29 -18.82
N VAL A 343 -12.79 -7.28 -20.02
CA VAL A 343 -12.44 -8.24 -21.08
C VAL A 343 -10.99 -8.07 -21.56
N PRO A 344 -10.54 -6.84 -21.92
CA PRO A 344 -9.13 -6.61 -22.22
C PRO A 344 -8.19 -6.94 -21.05
N LEU A 345 -8.57 -6.60 -19.81
CA LEU A 345 -7.79 -6.94 -18.62
C LEU A 345 -7.59 -8.45 -18.50
N ARG A 346 -8.65 -9.24 -18.64
CA ARG A 346 -8.58 -10.71 -18.63
C ARG A 346 -7.67 -11.23 -19.72
N THR A 347 -7.80 -10.72 -20.94
CA THR A 347 -6.95 -11.09 -22.08
C THR A 347 -5.47 -10.85 -21.79
N ILE A 348 -5.13 -9.73 -21.12
CA ILE A 348 -3.75 -9.44 -20.71
C ILE A 348 -3.25 -10.46 -19.69
N LEU A 349 -4.05 -10.75 -18.65
CA LEU A 349 -3.66 -11.71 -17.61
C LEU A 349 -3.47 -13.12 -18.17
N GLU A 350 -4.37 -13.60 -19.05
CA GLU A 350 -4.26 -14.88 -19.76
C GLU A 350 -3.02 -14.93 -20.66
N ALA A 351 -2.73 -13.84 -21.38
CA ALA A 351 -1.56 -13.74 -22.23
C ALA A 351 -0.25 -13.78 -21.43
N ILE A 352 -0.21 -13.11 -20.27
CA ILE A 352 0.95 -13.17 -19.34
C ILE A 352 1.15 -14.59 -18.83
N ALA A 353 0.07 -15.25 -18.39
CA ALA A 353 0.13 -16.64 -17.91
C ALA A 353 0.65 -17.59 -19.00
N LYS A 354 0.19 -17.41 -20.24
CA LYS A 354 0.61 -18.24 -21.38
C LYS A 354 2.07 -17.96 -21.79
N ALA A 355 2.46 -16.70 -21.90
CA ALA A 355 3.83 -16.30 -22.25
C ALA A 355 4.88 -16.84 -21.29
N ARG A 356 4.52 -16.99 -20.01
CA ARG A 356 5.41 -17.55 -18.99
C ARG A 356 5.60 -19.06 -19.10
N LYS A 357 4.58 -19.79 -19.54
CA LYS A 357 4.67 -21.24 -19.77
C LYS A 357 5.55 -21.58 -20.98
N ASP A 358 5.68 -20.65 -21.94
CA ASP A 358 6.43 -20.85 -23.19
C ASP A 358 7.37 -19.66 -23.49
N ALA A 359 8.34 -19.45 -22.59
CA ALA A 359 9.18 -18.25 -22.56
C ALA A 359 10.04 -18.01 -23.84
N ASN A 360 10.20 -19.00 -24.72
CA ASN A 360 11.06 -18.92 -25.94
C ASN A 360 10.36 -19.33 -27.25
N GLY A 361 9.06 -19.55 -27.24
CA GLY A 361 8.32 -20.09 -28.39
C GLY A 361 7.55 -19.05 -29.21
N ALA A 362 6.97 -19.51 -30.34
CA ALA A 362 6.06 -18.72 -31.19
C ALA A 362 4.84 -18.18 -30.42
N ASP A 363 4.42 -18.87 -29.36
CA ASP A 363 3.33 -18.47 -28.46
C ASP A 363 3.64 -17.20 -27.63
N ALA A 364 4.91 -16.93 -27.29
CA ALA A 364 5.31 -15.71 -26.59
C ALA A 364 5.14 -14.44 -27.45
N GLN A 365 5.46 -14.52 -28.75
CA GLN A 365 5.24 -13.41 -29.68
C GLN A 365 3.75 -13.14 -29.90
N GLN A 366 2.95 -14.20 -30.03
CA GLN A 366 1.50 -14.07 -30.16
C GLN A 366 0.86 -13.52 -28.89
N ALA A 367 1.31 -13.95 -27.70
CA ALA A 367 0.88 -13.43 -26.41
C ALA A 367 1.20 -11.93 -26.29
N THR A 368 2.41 -11.51 -26.69
CA THR A 368 2.81 -10.09 -26.70
C THR A 368 1.89 -9.26 -27.62
N GLY A 369 1.59 -9.73 -28.82
CA GLY A 369 0.67 -9.06 -29.72
C GLY A 369 -0.75 -8.91 -29.14
N ARG A 370 -1.26 -9.95 -28.49
CA ARG A 370 -2.56 -9.91 -27.79
C ARG A 370 -2.55 -8.93 -26.62
N MET A 371 -1.47 -8.88 -25.84
CA MET A 371 -1.32 -7.93 -24.73
C MET A 371 -1.34 -6.47 -25.21
N ILE A 372 -0.60 -6.16 -26.27
CA ILE A 372 -0.56 -4.80 -26.84
C ILE A 372 -1.95 -4.41 -27.37
N GLY A 373 -2.62 -5.29 -28.12
CA GLY A 373 -3.97 -5.03 -28.61
C GLY A 373 -4.99 -4.82 -27.50
N ALA A 374 -4.95 -5.66 -26.45
CA ALA A 374 -5.83 -5.53 -25.29
C ALA A 374 -5.52 -4.28 -24.46
N ALA A 375 -4.25 -3.93 -24.27
CA ALA A 375 -3.84 -2.73 -23.55
C ALA A 375 -4.37 -1.44 -24.22
N ALA A 376 -4.41 -1.40 -25.54
CA ALA A 376 -4.98 -0.28 -26.30
C ALA A 376 -6.49 -0.09 -26.06
N MET A 377 -7.20 -1.15 -25.63
CA MET A 377 -8.64 -1.12 -25.37
C MET A 377 -8.99 -0.85 -23.89
N LEU A 378 -8.01 -0.76 -23.01
CA LEU A 378 -8.28 -0.59 -21.57
C LEU A 378 -8.86 0.77 -21.20
N SER A 379 -8.65 1.81 -21.91
CA SER A 379 -9.16 3.19 -21.66
C SER A 379 -9.26 3.60 -20.18
N PRO A 380 -8.25 3.34 -19.33
CA PRO A 380 -8.35 3.64 -17.91
C PRO A 380 -8.35 5.14 -17.63
N VAL A 381 -9.05 5.52 -16.56
CA VAL A 381 -9.02 6.89 -16.00
C VAL A 381 -8.34 6.81 -14.64
N PHE A 382 -7.16 7.38 -14.52
CA PHE A 382 -6.53 7.59 -13.22
C PHE A 382 -7.05 8.88 -12.60
N ARG A 383 -7.45 8.83 -11.32
CA ARG A 383 -7.98 9.99 -10.62
C ARG A 383 -7.39 10.10 -9.21
N ILE A 384 -7.01 11.31 -8.83
CA ILE A 384 -6.80 11.71 -7.45
C ILE A 384 -8.04 12.50 -7.04
N TYR A 385 -8.88 11.91 -6.18
CA TYR A 385 -10.11 12.53 -5.69
C TYR A 385 -9.83 13.56 -4.60
N GLU A 386 -8.84 13.26 -3.77
CA GLU A 386 -8.39 14.13 -2.69
C GLU A 386 -6.90 13.92 -2.45
N LEU A 387 -6.14 14.99 -2.47
CA LEU A 387 -4.81 15.09 -1.91
C LEU A 387 -4.85 16.21 -0.89
N THR A 388 -4.55 15.91 0.36
CA THR A 388 -4.38 16.93 1.41
C THR A 388 -3.17 16.59 2.24
N LEU A 389 -2.29 17.56 2.44
CA LEU A 389 -1.15 17.48 3.32
C LEU A 389 -1.08 18.79 4.12
N LYS A 390 -1.14 18.72 5.46
CA LYS A 390 -1.09 19.90 6.31
C LYS A 390 -0.02 19.74 7.38
N THR A 391 0.91 20.68 7.38
CA THR A 391 1.79 20.96 8.52
C THR A 391 1.29 22.22 9.23
N LYS A 392 2.03 22.69 10.25
CA LYS A 392 1.74 23.97 10.91
C LYS A 392 1.76 25.14 9.90
N ASP A 393 2.75 25.17 9.03
CA ASP A 393 3.07 26.34 8.19
C ASP A 393 2.75 26.12 6.71
N VAL A 394 2.54 24.87 6.26
CA VAL A 394 2.29 24.50 4.88
C VAL A 394 0.99 23.71 4.77
N GLY A 395 0.18 24.04 3.79
CA GLY A 395 -0.98 23.27 3.35
C GLY A 395 -0.91 23.00 1.85
N ILE A 396 -1.07 21.75 1.45
CA ILE A 396 -1.21 21.37 0.04
C ILE A 396 -2.54 20.64 -0.10
N ALA A 397 -3.35 21.05 -1.05
CA ALA A 397 -4.60 20.37 -1.39
C ALA A 397 -4.73 20.29 -2.91
N GLY A 398 -5.31 19.20 -3.42
CA GLY A 398 -5.48 19.10 -4.86
C GLY A 398 -6.25 17.88 -5.32
N THR A 399 -6.59 17.91 -6.61
CA THR A 399 -7.21 16.81 -7.35
C THR A 399 -6.51 16.66 -8.69
N ALA A 400 -6.60 15.46 -9.28
CA ALA A 400 -6.05 15.21 -10.61
C ALA A 400 -6.86 14.15 -11.36
N GLU A 401 -6.85 14.24 -12.68
CA GLU A 401 -7.40 13.22 -13.56
C GLU A 401 -6.47 13.03 -14.75
N ALA A 402 -6.21 11.77 -15.12
CA ALA A 402 -5.51 11.40 -16.34
C ALA A 402 -6.28 10.33 -17.10
N LYS A 403 -6.47 10.56 -18.39
CA LYS A 403 -7.23 9.67 -19.29
C LYS A 403 -6.34 9.14 -20.39
N GLY A 404 -6.49 7.89 -20.75
CA GLY A 404 -5.94 7.34 -21.97
C GLY A 404 -6.43 8.14 -23.17
N SER A 405 -5.54 8.53 -24.08
CA SER A 405 -5.87 9.30 -25.29
C SER A 405 -5.05 8.81 -26.47
N PRO A 406 -5.67 8.12 -27.43
CA PRO A 406 -4.96 7.67 -28.64
C PRO A 406 -4.50 8.82 -29.52
N LEU A 407 -5.08 10.02 -29.35
CA LEU A 407 -4.69 11.22 -30.10
C LEU A 407 -3.46 11.91 -29.48
N SER A 408 -3.07 11.55 -28.27
CA SER A 408 -1.88 12.08 -27.61
C SER A 408 -0.67 11.23 -27.98
N PRO A 409 0.45 11.82 -28.44
CA PRO A 409 1.70 11.09 -28.67
C PRO A 409 2.23 10.33 -27.44
N LYS A 410 1.77 10.74 -26.25
CA LYS A 410 2.11 10.11 -24.96
C LYS A 410 1.15 9.00 -24.56
N GLY A 411 0.05 8.82 -25.29
CA GLY A 411 -1.00 7.88 -24.95
C GLY A 411 -1.99 8.36 -23.89
N TYR A 412 -1.84 9.56 -23.33
CA TYR A 412 -2.74 10.11 -22.31
C TYR A 412 -2.87 11.64 -22.38
N THR A 413 -3.93 12.17 -21.75
CA THR A 413 -4.09 13.57 -21.34
C THR A 413 -4.30 13.61 -19.83
N ALA A 414 -3.94 14.72 -19.20
CA ALA A 414 -4.10 14.88 -17.75
C ALA A 414 -4.43 16.32 -17.37
N GLU A 415 -5.17 16.47 -16.28
CA GLU A 415 -5.47 17.74 -15.64
C GLU A 415 -5.34 17.59 -14.13
N ALA A 416 -4.84 18.64 -13.45
CA ALA A 416 -4.77 18.68 -12.01
C ALA A 416 -4.91 20.13 -11.52
N GLU A 417 -5.51 20.26 -10.34
CA GLU A 417 -5.54 21.51 -9.59
C GLU A 417 -4.85 21.28 -8.25
N VAL A 418 -3.90 22.15 -7.92
CA VAL A 418 -3.17 22.10 -6.66
C VAL A 418 -3.17 23.47 -6.02
N ALA A 419 -3.69 23.56 -4.80
CA ALA A 419 -3.63 24.74 -3.96
C ALA A 419 -2.54 24.59 -2.91
N VAL A 420 -1.68 25.59 -2.77
CA VAL A 420 -0.58 25.61 -1.81
C VAL A 420 -0.73 26.81 -0.89
N ARG A 421 -0.95 26.56 0.40
CA ARG A 421 -0.88 27.56 1.46
C ARG A 421 0.53 27.56 2.06
N GLY A 422 1.07 28.74 2.36
CA GLY A 422 2.40 28.85 2.95
C GLY A 422 3.52 28.50 1.98
N PHE A 423 3.42 28.97 0.72
CA PHE A 423 4.38 28.66 -0.34
C PHE A 423 5.83 29.01 0.01
N GLU A 424 6.06 30.10 0.77
CA GLU A 424 7.41 30.47 1.24
C GLU A 424 7.98 29.44 2.22
N ALA A 425 7.16 28.95 3.14
CA ALA A 425 7.57 27.90 4.07
C ALA A 425 7.88 26.59 3.32
N LEU A 426 7.06 26.25 2.31
CA LEU A 426 7.31 25.10 1.43
C LEU A 426 8.64 25.25 0.69
N SER A 427 8.93 26.44 0.17
CA SER A 427 10.19 26.74 -0.52
C SER A 427 11.38 26.59 0.42
N GLY A 428 11.25 27.01 1.68
CA GLY A 428 12.27 26.80 2.71
C GLY A 428 12.49 25.32 3.07
N LEU A 429 11.41 24.51 3.07
CA LEU A 429 11.50 23.07 3.35
C LEU A 429 12.17 22.27 2.23
N LEU A 430 11.91 22.64 0.98
CA LEU A 430 12.34 21.92 -0.21
C LEU A 430 13.54 22.58 -0.92
N GLY A 431 13.99 23.74 -0.45
CA GLY A 431 15.05 24.54 -1.10
C GLY A 431 16.32 23.76 -1.39
N ASP A 432 16.74 22.90 -0.47
CA ASP A 432 17.94 22.05 -0.60
C ASP A 432 17.68 20.75 -1.40
N THR A 433 16.47 20.54 -1.90
CA THR A 433 16.12 19.38 -2.71
C THR A 433 16.21 19.69 -4.22
N PRO A 434 16.28 18.67 -5.09
CA PRO A 434 16.19 18.85 -6.54
C PRO A 434 14.98 19.67 -7.02
N PHE A 435 13.92 19.73 -6.21
CA PHE A 435 12.70 20.47 -6.51
C PHE A 435 12.79 21.97 -6.18
N GLY A 436 13.72 22.38 -5.32
CA GLY A 436 13.86 23.77 -4.88
C GLY A 436 14.04 24.76 -6.03
N GLU A 437 14.84 24.40 -7.02
CA GLU A 437 15.10 25.19 -8.23
C GLU A 437 13.80 25.50 -9.01
N TYR A 438 12.88 24.52 -9.06
CA TYR A 438 11.61 24.66 -9.77
C TYR A 438 10.58 25.47 -8.99
N LEU A 439 10.65 25.47 -7.65
CA LEU A 439 9.71 26.23 -6.80
C LEU A 439 9.81 27.72 -7.06
N ALA A 440 11.00 28.24 -7.33
CA ALA A 440 11.19 29.66 -7.63
C ALA A 440 10.42 30.09 -8.91
N VAL A 441 10.42 29.24 -9.93
CA VAL A 441 9.65 29.49 -11.16
C VAL A 441 8.16 29.26 -10.93
N LEU A 442 7.77 28.21 -10.20
CA LEU A 442 6.37 27.94 -9.85
C LEU A 442 5.75 29.13 -9.10
N LYS A 443 6.51 29.82 -8.24
CA LYS A 443 6.05 31.03 -7.57
C LYS A 443 5.64 32.14 -8.57
N VAL A 444 6.37 32.30 -9.67
CA VAL A 444 6.06 33.28 -10.73
C VAL A 444 4.83 32.87 -11.53
N LEU A 445 4.66 31.54 -11.74
CA LEU A 445 3.54 30.96 -12.48
C LEU A 445 2.25 30.89 -11.65
N GLY A 446 2.34 30.84 -10.31
CA GLY A 446 1.20 30.69 -9.42
C GLY A 446 0.18 31.81 -9.58
N ALA A 447 -1.10 31.45 -9.59
CA ALA A 447 -2.19 32.41 -9.51
C ALA A 447 -2.53 32.64 -8.03
N SER A 448 -2.54 33.88 -7.58
CA SER A 448 -2.99 34.22 -6.23
C SER A 448 -4.52 34.10 -6.16
N ALA A 449 -5.02 33.24 -5.29
CA ALA A 449 -6.44 33.20 -4.95
C ALA A 449 -6.77 34.27 -3.90
N ALA A 450 -8.06 34.50 -3.68
CA ALA A 450 -8.51 35.32 -2.55
C ALA A 450 -8.12 34.62 -1.25
N GLY A 451 -7.10 35.13 -0.56
CA GLY A 451 -6.49 34.52 0.62
C GLY A 451 -4.98 34.33 0.46
N SER A 452 -4.39 33.40 1.22
CA SER A 452 -2.96 33.12 1.22
C SER A 452 -2.56 31.96 0.28
N ASP A 453 -3.51 31.40 -0.46
CA ASP A 453 -3.27 30.19 -1.26
C ASP A 453 -2.77 30.53 -2.66
N THR A 454 -1.80 29.79 -3.15
CA THR A 454 -1.31 29.83 -4.53
C THR A 454 -1.89 28.64 -5.29
N ILE A 455 -2.65 28.90 -6.35
CA ILE A 455 -3.31 27.86 -7.15
C ILE A 455 -2.51 27.58 -8.41
N PHE A 456 -2.36 26.29 -8.72
CA PHE A 456 -1.73 25.77 -9.91
C PHE A 456 -2.72 24.87 -10.66
N HIS A 457 -3.05 25.25 -11.89
CA HIS A 457 -3.75 24.38 -12.84
C HIS A 457 -2.71 23.74 -13.75
N LEU A 458 -2.53 22.43 -13.60
CA LEU A 458 -1.61 21.65 -14.41
C LEU A 458 -2.41 20.93 -15.50
N ALA A 459 -1.89 20.91 -16.72
CA ALA A 459 -2.51 20.15 -17.80
C ALA A 459 -1.45 19.49 -18.69
N SER A 460 -1.78 18.32 -19.22
CA SER A 460 -1.05 17.63 -20.28
C SER A 460 -2.00 17.40 -21.45
N THR A 461 -1.71 18.02 -22.59
CA THR A 461 -2.55 17.94 -23.80
C THR A 461 -1.82 17.18 -24.89
N PRO A 462 -2.46 16.80 -26.01
CA PRO A 462 -1.77 16.19 -27.14
C PRO A 462 -0.61 17.03 -27.68
N GLN A 463 -0.71 18.37 -27.61
CA GLN A 463 0.28 19.28 -28.17
C GLN A 463 1.37 19.69 -27.17
N LYS A 464 1.03 19.75 -25.88
CA LYS A 464 1.94 20.23 -24.82
C LYS A 464 2.14 19.14 -23.76
N TRP A 465 3.39 18.93 -23.37
CA TRP A 465 3.73 17.88 -22.40
C TRP A 465 3.19 18.18 -21.01
N VAL A 466 3.50 19.35 -20.50
CA VAL A 466 2.98 19.84 -19.22
C VAL A 466 2.82 21.36 -19.31
N THR A 467 1.67 21.85 -18.90
CA THR A 467 1.43 23.29 -18.70
C THR A 467 1.11 23.56 -17.24
N VAL A 468 1.50 24.74 -16.75
CA VAL A 468 1.12 25.28 -15.43
C VAL A 468 0.48 26.64 -15.67
N ASN A 469 -0.78 26.77 -15.28
CA ASN A 469 -1.57 28.00 -15.51
C ASN A 469 -1.49 28.50 -16.98
N GLY A 470 -1.55 27.55 -17.93
CA GLY A 470 -1.50 27.79 -19.37
C GLY A 470 -0.09 27.96 -19.96
N ASN A 471 0.94 28.10 -19.13
CA ASN A 471 2.32 28.22 -19.58
C ASN A 471 2.94 26.84 -19.78
N ASP A 472 3.59 26.64 -20.92
CA ASP A 472 4.21 25.36 -21.27
C ASP A 472 5.57 25.20 -20.57
N ILE A 473 5.65 24.27 -19.64
CA ILE A 473 6.89 23.93 -18.92
C ILE A 473 7.52 22.63 -19.43
N SER A 474 7.12 22.14 -20.60
CA SER A 474 7.65 20.91 -21.20
C SER A 474 9.17 20.92 -21.35
N GLY A 475 9.76 22.12 -21.51
CA GLY A 475 11.19 22.33 -21.55
C GLY A 475 11.96 21.86 -20.29
N TRP A 476 11.28 21.73 -19.13
CA TRP A 476 11.91 21.22 -17.91
C TRP A 476 12.26 19.73 -18.02
N PHE A 477 11.47 18.98 -18.79
CA PHE A 477 11.58 17.51 -18.93
C PHE A 477 12.28 17.09 -20.22
N GLY A 478 12.53 18.04 -21.13
CA GLY A 478 13.20 17.79 -22.40
C GLY A 478 14.69 17.45 -22.23
N GLY A 479 15.15 16.41 -22.91
CA GLY A 479 16.58 16.11 -23.03
C GLY A 479 17.34 17.25 -23.71
N SER A 480 18.65 17.26 -23.58
CA SER A 480 19.59 18.25 -24.16
C SER A 480 19.72 18.16 -25.70
N ASN A 481 18.65 17.92 -26.43
CA ASN A 481 18.64 17.94 -27.89
C ASN A 481 18.62 19.38 -28.38
N ALA A 482 19.72 20.11 -28.15
CA ALA A 482 20.00 21.29 -28.96
C ALA A 482 20.23 20.81 -30.40
N GLU A 483 19.49 21.36 -31.35
CA GLU A 483 19.82 21.14 -32.75
C GLU A 483 21.27 21.55 -33.02
N PRO A 484 22.03 20.79 -33.83
CA PRO A 484 23.42 21.16 -34.14
C PRO A 484 23.49 22.60 -34.63
N GLY A 485 24.25 23.43 -33.89
CA GLY A 485 24.43 24.87 -34.23
C GLY A 485 23.56 25.84 -33.43
N GLN A 486 22.61 25.36 -32.57
CA GLN A 486 21.89 26.24 -31.65
C GLN A 486 22.56 26.31 -30.27
N PRO A 487 22.53 27.48 -29.61
CA PRO A 487 23.00 27.59 -28.23
C PRO A 487 22.20 26.66 -27.31
N ARG A 488 22.87 25.99 -26.38
CA ARG A 488 22.18 25.13 -25.41
C ARG A 488 21.05 25.89 -24.69
N PRO A 489 19.87 25.31 -24.53
CA PRO A 489 18.83 25.93 -23.71
C PRO A 489 19.30 25.98 -22.26
N LEU A 490 19.19 27.16 -21.61
CA LEU A 490 19.47 27.28 -20.18
C LEU A 490 18.16 27.09 -19.42
N ARG A 491 18.17 26.12 -18.51
CA ARG A 491 17.00 25.68 -17.76
C ARG A 491 17.39 25.24 -16.36
N PRO A 492 16.45 25.15 -15.40
CA PRO A 492 16.68 24.47 -14.15
C PRO A 492 17.20 23.04 -14.40
N ALA A 493 18.29 22.68 -13.75
CA ALA A 493 18.94 21.38 -13.91
C ALA A 493 19.70 20.99 -12.63
N GLN A 494 19.92 19.69 -12.47
CA GLN A 494 20.79 19.20 -11.37
C GLN A 494 21.90 18.33 -11.93
N PRO A 495 23.15 18.70 -11.67
CA PRO A 495 23.59 19.95 -11.00
C PRO A 495 23.23 21.19 -11.84
N PRO A 496 23.14 22.40 -11.22
CA PRO A 496 22.80 23.62 -11.93
C PRO A 496 23.78 23.91 -13.07
N LEU A 497 23.26 24.39 -14.20
CA LEU A 497 24.07 24.77 -15.35
C LEU A 497 24.97 25.95 -14.99
N GLN A 498 26.23 25.91 -15.41
CA GLN A 498 27.21 26.96 -15.16
C GLN A 498 27.90 27.39 -16.47
N GLY A 499 28.34 28.64 -16.51
CA GLY A 499 29.12 29.15 -17.62
C GLY A 499 28.93 30.63 -17.91
N ASP A 500 29.70 31.13 -18.92
CA ASP A 500 29.63 32.52 -19.35
C ASP A 500 28.36 32.83 -20.10
N ASP A 501 27.72 31.84 -20.69
CA ASP A 501 26.37 31.95 -21.27
C ASP A 501 25.32 32.29 -20.21
N VAL A 502 25.42 31.66 -19.02
CA VAL A 502 24.57 31.97 -17.86
C VAL A 502 24.82 33.40 -17.38
N ARG A 503 26.09 33.79 -17.21
CA ARG A 503 26.46 35.17 -16.83
C ARG A 503 25.93 36.20 -17.81
N THR A 504 25.93 35.86 -19.09
CA THR A 504 25.42 36.75 -20.15
C THR A 504 23.91 36.95 -20.00
N VAL A 505 23.14 35.89 -19.72
CA VAL A 505 21.71 36.00 -19.44
C VAL A 505 21.46 36.81 -18.17
N GLN A 506 22.19 36.56 -17.10
CA GLN A 506 22.04 37.30 -15.84
C GLN A 506 22.30 38.80 -16.02
N ARG A 507 23.30 39.17 -16.82
CA ARG A 507 23.56 40.59 -17.19
C ARG A 507 22.43 41.19 -18.05
N ALA A 508 21.92 40.43 -19.01
CA ALA A 508 20.83 40.89 -19.86
C ALA A 508 19.55 41.11 -19.07
N LEU A 509 19.22 40.25 -18.12
CA LEU A 509 18.08 40.41 -17.20
C LEU A 509 18.23 41.65 -16.33
N ASN A 510 19.40 41.92 -15.77
CA ASN A 510 19.66 43.12 -14.98
C ASN A 510 19.57 44.39 -15.84
N ALA A 511 20.04 44.34 -17.09
CA ALA A 511 19.86 45.44 -18.05
C ALA A 511 18.36 45.69 -18.37
N ALA A 512 17.54 44.65 -18.41
CA ALA A 512 16.08 44.73 -18.53
C ALA A 512 15.37 45.11 -17.22
N LYS A 513 16.10 45.54 -16.18
CA LYS A 513 15.61 45.92 -14.84
C LYS A 513 14.94 44.78 -14.05
N ILE A 514 15.32 43.54 -14.35
CA ILE A 514 14.90 42.37 -13.59
C ILE A 514 16.11 41.87 -12.79
N SER A 515 15.99 41.91 -11.47
CA SER A 515 17.07 41.52 -10.58
C SER A 515 17.44 40.03 -10.74
N ALA A 516 18.65 39.75 -11.19
CA ALA A 516 19.20 38.42 -11.32
C ALA A 516 20.59 38.35 -10.69
N PRO A 517 20.94 37.28 -9.89
CA PRO A 517 22.26 37.14 -9.31
C PRO A 517 23.29 36.91 -10.43
N GLN A 518 24.47 37.55 -10.33
CA GLN A 518 25.52 37.42 -11.36
C GLN A 518 26.56 36.34 -10.98
N THR A 519 26.09 35.16 -10.62
CA THR A 519 26.93 34.05 -10.15
C THR A 519 27.55 33.24 -11.27
N GLY A 520 26.98 33.27 -12.46
CA GLY A 520 27.32 32.35 -13.56
C GLY A 520 26.75 30.95 -13.36
N THR A 521 25.87 30.77 -12.38
CA THR A 521 25.14 29.53 -12.12
C THR A 521 23.65 29.75 -12.44
N TYR A 522 23.06 28.84 -13.21
CA TYR A 522 21.63 28.88 -13.53
C TYR A 522 20.84 28.21 -12.40
N ASP A 523 20.69 28.94 -11.32
CA ASP A 523 19.96 28.53 -10.12
C ASP A 523 18.47 28.91 -10.20
N GLY A 524 17.70 28.53 -9.19
CA GLY A 524 16.27 28.85 -9.10
C GLY A 524 16.00 30.36 -9.12
N ALA A 525 16.88 31.18 -8.54
CA ALA A 525 16.75 32.63 -8.57
C ALA A 525 16.92 33.18 -9.99
N THR A 526 17.88 32.67 -10.76
CA THR A 526 18.08 33.01 -12.18
C THR A 526 16.89 32.55 -13.02
N ALA A 527 16.39 31.33 -12.80
CA ALA A 527 15.23 30.78 -13.51
C ALA A 527 13.95 31.61 -13.23
N ALA A 528 13.74 32.01 -11.96
CA ALA A 528 12.63 32.90 -11.60
C ALA A 528 12.73 34.29 -12.25
N ALA A 529 13.93 34.87 -12.33
CA ALA A 529 14.16 36.12 -13.02
C ALA A 529 13.87 36.02 -14.53
N VAL A 530 14.24 34.91 -15.18
CA VAL A 530 13.87 34.61 -16.57
C VAL A 530 12.36 34.48 -16.71
N ALA A 531 11.68 33.72 -15.84
CA ALA A 531 10.23 33.58 -15.85
C ALA A 531 9.51 34.93 -15.68
N GLN A 532 10.02 35.80 -14.82
CA GLN A 532 9.51 37.15 -14.65
C GLN A 532 9.68 38.02 -15.94
N PHE A 533 10.84 37.91 -16.58
CA PHE A 533 11.08 38.58 -17.88
C PHE A 533 10.13 38.07 -18.96
N GLN A 534 9.98 36.75 -19.07
CA GLN A 534 9.05 36.10 -20.01
C GLN A 534 7.63 36.61 -19.81
N LYS A 535 7.15 36.68 -18.56
CA LYS A 535 5.83 37.19 -18.19
C LYS A 535 5.63 38.66 -18.63
N GLN A 536 6.61 39.52 -18.37
CA GLN A 536 6.57 40.92 -18.78
C GLN A 536 6.65 41.11 -20.31
N SER A 537 7.32 40.19 -21.00
CA SER A 537 7.54 40.21 -22.44
C SER A 537 6.45 39.52 -23.25
N GLY A 538 5.43 38.91 -22.60
CA GLY A 538 4.37 38.16 -23.25
C GLY A 538 4.84 36.85 -23.89
N LEU A 539 5.93 36.27 -23.37
CA LEU A 539 6.46 34.98 -23.79
C LEU A 539 5.85 33.86 -22.97
N ASN A 540 6.08 32.59 -23.40
CA ASN A 540 5.80 31.44 -22.58
C ASN A 540 6.62 31.52 -21.28
N VAL A 541 5.97 31.40 -20.13
CA VAL A 541 6.59 31.57 -18.82
C VAL A 541 6.99 30.17 -18.31
N ASP A 542 8.25 29.79 -18.52
CA ASP A 542 8.79 28.49 -18.13
C ASP A 542 10.15 28.58 -17.43
N GLY A 543 10.73 29.78 -17.36
CA GLY A 543 12.07 29.98 -16.82
C GLY A 543 13.16 29.31 -17.65
N VAL A 544 12.91 29.01 -18.94
CA VAL A 544 13.90 28.46 -19.88
C VAL A 544 14.34 29.53 -20.86
N VAL A 545 15.65 29.69 -21.02
CA VAL A 545 16.20 30.63 -22.03
C VAL A 545 16.31 29.90 -23.37
N ASP A 546 15.22 29.91 -24.11
CA ASP A 546 15.11 29.43 -25.48
C ASP A 546 15.49 30.54 -26.51
N GLY A 547 15.29 30.25 -27.79
CA GLY A 547 15.56 31.22 -28.87
C GLY A 547 14.73 32.49 -28.72
N ALA A 548 13.42 32.37 -28.48
CA ALA A 548 12.51 33.52 -28.34
C ALA A 548 12.88 34.41 -27.13
N THR A 549 13.25 33.80 -26.03
CA THR A 549 13.73 34.48 -24.81
C THR A 549 15.05 35.21 -25.08
N ARG A 550 15.99 34.59 -25.80
CA ARG A 550 17.27 35.24 -26.19
C ARG A 550 17.05 36.44 -27.08
N ASP A 551 16.21 36.31 -28.09
CA ASP A 551 15.89 37.40 -29.02
C ASP A 551 15.28 38.61 -28.30
N LYS A 552 14.34 38.37 -27.37
CA LYS A 552 13.74 39.42 -26.55
C LYS A 552 14.72 40.07 -25.55
N LEU A 553 15.71 39.31 -25.06
CA LEU A 553 16.80 39.83 -24.23
C LEU A 553 17.85 40.59 -25.05
N GLY A 554 17.70 40.65 -26.37
CA GLY A 554 18.67 41.31 -27.25
C GLY A 554 20.00 40.54 -27.37
N MET A 555 20.00 39.26 -27.12
CA MET A 555 21.21 38.42 -27.18
C MET A 555 21.41 37.96 -28.64
N LYS A 556 22.42 38.48 -29.31
CA LYS A 556 22.77 38.00 -30.66
C LYS A 556 23.21 36.54 -30.60
N PRO A 557 22.84 35.70 -31.61
CA PRO A 557 23.41 34.36 -31.74
C PRO A 557 24.94 34.44 -31.75
N ALA A 558 25.59 33.54 -31.04
CA ALA A 558 27.06 33.43 -31.17
C ALA A 558 27.40 33.13 -32.62
N PRO A 559 28.48 33.73 -33.19
CA PRO A 559 28.90 33.41 -34.53
C PRO A 559 29.16 31.91 -34.63
N GLN A 560 28.49 31.25 -35.59
CA GLN A 560 28.68 29.81 -35.80
C GLN A 560 30.18 29.55 -36.05
N PRO A 561 30.77 28.54 -35.42
CA PRO A 561 32.10 28.12 -35.76
C PRO A 561 32.10 27.77 -37.25
N VAL A 562 32.93 28.46 -38.02
CA VAL A 562 33.15 28.18 -39.44
C VAL A 562 33.50 26.69 -39.54
N PRO A 563 32.77 25.87 -40.32
CA PRO A 563 33.11 24.48 -40.46
C PRO A 563 34.59 24.39 -40.90
N ALA A 564 35.40 23.60 -40.16
CA ALA A 564 36.76 23.38 -40.50
C ALA A 564 36.84 22.90 -41.97
N PRO A 565 37.74 23.42 -42.80
CA PRO A 565 37.85 23.03 -44.20
C PRO A 565 38.01 21.51 -44.26
N GLU A 566 37.21 20.87 -45.08
CA GLU A 566 37.16 19.43 -45.27
C GLU A 566 38.55 18.98 -45.74
N VAL A 567 39.29 18.26 -44.89
CA VAL A 567 40.58 17.72 -45.26
C VAL A 567 40.34 16.62 -46.30
N ILE A 568 40.52 16.97 -47.56
CA ILE A 568 40.47 16.03 -48.69
C ILE A 568 41.57 14.97 -48.46
N LYS A 569 41.18 13.80 -48.03
CA LYS A 569 42.09 12.65 -47.95
C LYS A 569 42.56 12.28 -49.35
N PRO A 570 43.91 12.22 -49.58
CA PRO A 570 44.40 11.75 -50.88
C PRO A 570 43.95 10.30 -51.12
N PRO A 571 43.68 9.91 -52.42
CA PRO A 571 43.28 8.57 -52.76
C PRO A 571 44.39 7.57 -52.36
N ARG A 572 43.98 6.52 -51.67
CA ARG A 572 44.87 5.37 -51.37
C ARG A 572 45.25 4.72 -52.71
N ARG A 573 46.55 4.64 -53.00
CA ARG A 573 47.16 3.81 -54.05
C ARG A 573 47.20 2.34 -53.60
#